data_73bccd70dcbefc06a39f592b9816ab3f
#
_entry.id   73bccd70dcbefc06a39f592b9816ab3f
#
_cell.length_a   1.000
_cell.length_b   1.000
_cell.length_c   1.000
_cell.angle_alpha   90.00
_cell.angle_beta   90.00
_cell.angle_gamma   90.00
#
_symmetry.space_group_name_H-M   'P 1'
#
loop_
_entity.id
_entity.type
_entity.pdbx_description
1 polymer ?
#
loop_
_entity_poly.entity_id
_entity_poly.type
_entity_poly.pdbx_seq_one_letter_code
_entity_poly.pdbx_strand_id
1 'polypeptide(L)'
;PHLYNFYASKAALALAVQLKMGQETFDALKTAMSAGEKNPSCQSIFDSRRSSLMLTILTECTRNPEIKEKITENGARLRKMISEAGGISPDDQEGQYRILCVMAMYLGMSISNIFTPVENRELMTKVLAQAETCILPFCGDKGSKATVS
;
A
#
# COMPACT_ATOMS: atom_id res chain seq x y z
N PRO A 1 -8.56 25.91 16.38
CA PRO A 1 -8.34 25.75 17.38
C PRO A 1 -7.76 24.62 18.17
N HIS A 2 -8.53 23.85 18.87
CA HIS A 2 -7.97 22.93 19.84
C HIS A 2 -7.11 21.79 19.26
N LEU A 3 -7.34 21.33 18.03
CA LEU A 3 -6.55 20.28 17.40
C LEU A 3 -5.10 20.70 17.15
N TYR A 4 -4.85 21.96 16.84
CA TYR A 4 -3.49 22.48 16.64
C TYR A 4 -2.68 22.58 17.92
N ASN A 5 -3.32 22.61 19.10
CA ASN A 5 -2.63 22.62 20.39
C ASN A 5 -2.03 21.27 20.74
N PHE A 6 -2.57 20.16 20.17
CA PHE A 6 -2.06 18.79 20.37
C PHE A 6 -1.02 18.39 19.32
N TYR A 7 -1.01 19.03 18.16
CA TYR A 7 -0.11 18.72 17.05
C TYR A 7 0.65 19.97 16.63
N ALA A 8 1.97 19.89 16.64
CA ALA A 8 2.86 21.01 16.34
C ALA A 8 2.67 21.61 14.95
N SER A 9 2.02 20.86 14.03
CA SER A 9 1.73 21.31 12.68
C SER A 9 0.62 20.48 12.04
N LYS A 10 0.02 21.01 10.97
CA LYS A 10 -0.92 20.28 10.11
C LYS A 10 -0.29 18.98 9.55
N ALA A 11 1.00 19.01 9.25
CA ALA A 11 1.74 17.85 8.77
C ALA A 11 1.85 16.77 9.86
N ALA A 12 2.12 17.12 11.10
CA ALA A 12 2.17 16.18 12.22
C ALA A 12 0.80 15.53 12.47
N LEU A 13 -0.29 16.28 12.37
CA LEU A 13 -1.65 15.77 12.46
C LEU A 13 -1.94 14.80 11.29
N ALA A 14 -1.61 15.20 10.07
CA ALA A 14 -1.79 14.35 8.88
C ALA A 14 -1.01 13.04 9.01
N LEU A 15 0.22 13.09 9.50
CA LEU A 15 1.04 11.90 9.76
C LEU A 15 0.39 10.99 10.81
N ALA A 16 -0.08 11.54 11.93
CA ALA A 16 -0.75 10.75 12.97
C ALA A 16 -1.99 10.03 12.45
N VAL A 17 -2.81 10.70 11.67
CA VAL A 17 -3.99 10.11 11.01
C VAL A 17 -3.56 9.02 10.03
N GLN A 18 -2.55 9.27 9.21
CA GLN A 18 -2.04 8.29 8.23
C GLN A 18 -1.47 7.05 8.91
N LEU A 19 -0.73 7.19 9.99
CA LEU A 19 -0.19 6.06 10.73
C LEU A 19 -1.30 5.20 11.34
N LYS A 20 -2.35 5.83 11.87
CA LYS A 20 -3.53 5.12 12.36
C LYS A 20 -4.26 4.37 11.24
N MET A 21 -4.51 5.03 10.12
CA MET A 21 -5.13 4.41 8.93
C MET A 21 -4.24 3.31 8.35
N GLY A 22 -2.93 3.49 8.38
CA GLY A 22 -1.95 2.48 8.00
C GLY A 22 -2.05 1.24 8.86
N GLN A 23 -2.15 1.37 10.18
CA GLN A 23 -2.32 0.25 11.09
C GLN A 23 -3.62 -0.51 10.82
N GLU A 24 -4.73 0.20 10.62
CA GLU A 24 -6.01 -0.41 10.25
C GLU A 24 -5.91 -1.18 8.93
N THR A 25 -5.20 -0.64 7.95
CA THR A 25 -4.94 -1.30 6.67
C THR A 25 -4.07 -2.54 6.84
N PHE A 26 -3.02 -2.49 7.66
CA PHE A 26 -2.18 -3.65 7.97
C PHE A 26 -3.01 -4.77 8.61
N ASP A 27 -3.84 -4.44 9.58
CA ASP A 27 -4.67 -5.42 10.29
C ASP A 27 -5.69 -6.06 9.34
N ALA A 28 -6.35 -5.26 8.49
CA ALA A 28 -7.28 -5.74 7.47
C ALA A 28 -6.58 -6.63 6.43
N LEU A 29 -5.40 -6.24 5.96
CA LEU A 29 -4.60 -7.00 5.00
C LEU A 29 -4.17 -8.34 5.60
N LYS A 30 -3.69 -8.34 6.84
CA LYS A 30 -3.28 -9.55 7.56
C LYS A 30 -4.44 -10.52 7.72
N THR A 31 -5.62 -10.03 8.09
CA THR A 31 -6.84 -10.82 8.22
C THR A 31 -7.26 -11.40 6.87
N ALA A 32 -7.29 -10.60 5.82
CA ALA A 32 -7.67 -11.05 4.48
C ALA A 32 -6.69 -12.09 3.90
N MET A 33 -5.39 -11.91 4.12
CA MET A 33 -4.37 -12.90 3.72
C MET A 33 -4.54 -14.21 4.47
N SER A 34 -4.86 -14.16 5.75
CA SER A 34 -5.15 -15.35 6.55
C SER A 34 -6.41 -16.08 6.08
N ALA A 35 -7.39 -15.36 5.58
CA ALA A 35 -8.61 -15.91 4.98
C ALA A 35 -8.43 -16.38 3.52
N GLY A 36 -7.25 -16.17 2.92
CA GLY A 36 -6.96 -16.53 1.53
C GLY A 36 -7.59 -15.59 0.49
N GLU A 37 -8.02 -14.41 0.89
CA GLU A 37 -8.56 -13.40 -0.02
C GLU A 37 -7.48 -12.86 -0.95
N LYS A 38 -7.84 -12.73 -2.23
CA LYS A 38 -6.97 -12.14 -3.25
C LYS A 38 -7.21 -10.64 -3.30
N ASN A 39 -6.14 -9.84 -3.20
CA ASN A 39 -6.12 -8.38 -3.40
C ASN A 39 -6.99 -7.55 -2.43
N PRO A 40 -6.84 -7.68 -1.10
CA PRO A 40 -7.60 -6.87 -0.15
C PRO A 40 -7.26 -5.37 -0.19
N SER A 41 -6.13 -4.99 -0.75
CA SER A 41 -5.63 -3.61 -0.78
C SER A 41 -6.28 -2.72 -1.84
N CYS A 42 -6.99 -3.29 -2.81
CA CYS A 42 -7.57 -2.51 -3.93
C CYS A 42 -8.62 -1.49 -3.50
N GLN A 43 -9.34 -1.72 -2.42
CA GLN A 43 -10.41 -0.82 -1.97
C GLN A 43 -9.88 0.54 -1.53
N SER A 44 -8.71 0.59 -0.92
CA SER A 44 -8.13 1.82 -0.36
C SER A 44 -7.69 2.83 -1.43
N ILE A 45 -7.39 2.39 -2.65
CA ILE A 45 -6.98 3.30 -3.74
C ILE A 45 -8.10 4.22 -4.20
N PHE A 46 -9.36 3.85 -3.98
CA PHE A 46 -10.52 4.65 -4.36
C PHE A 46 -10.97 5.63 -3.26
N ASP A 47 -10.34 5.59 -2.10
CA ASP A 47 -10.60 6.54 -1.02
C ASP A 47 -9.82 7.84 -1.27
N SER A 48 -10.52 8.85 -1.81
CA SER A 48 -9.92 10.15 -2.13
C SER A 48 -9.41 10.90 -0.90
N ARG A 49 -9.98 10.68 0.29
CA ARG A 49 -9.51 11.31 1.54
C ARG A 49 -8.15 10.75 1.93
N ARG A 50 -7.99 9.43 1.86
CA ARG A 50 -6.70 8.77 2.12
C ARG A 50 -5.64 9.21 1.11
N SER A 51 -6.00 9.26 -0.15
CA SER A 51 -5.08 9.67 -1.22
C SER A 51 -4.63 11.12 -1.06
N SER A 52 -5.55 12.03 -0.75
CA SER A 52 -5.23 13.45 -0.49
C SER A 52 -4.35 13.62 0.74
N LEU A 53 -4.60 12.88 1.79
CA LEU A 53 -3.78 12.87 3.00
C LEU A 53 -2.37 12.36 2.71
N MET A 54 -2.26 11.27 1.95
CA MET A 54 -0.96 10.73 1.53
C MET A 54 -0.17 11.73 0.69
N LEU A 55 -0.83 12.43 -0.23
CA LEU A 55 -0.18 13.46 -1.05
C LEU A 55 0.35 14.60 -0.17
N THR A 56 -0.40 15.04 0.83
CA THR A 56 0.03 16.05 1.80
C THR A 56 1.28 15.58 2.55
N ILE A 57 1.29 14.36 3.02
CA ILE A 57 2.43 13.78 3.76
C ILE A 57 3.66 13.64 2.85
N LEU A 58 3.50 13.15 1.64
CA LEU A 58 4.60 13.03 0.68
C LEU A 58 5.23 14.40 0.36
N THR A 59 4.41 15.43 0.24
CA THR A 59 4.90 16.81 0.05
C THR A 59 5.72 17.27 1.25
N GLU A 60 5.27 16.99 2.47
CA GLU A 60 5.99 17.34 3.69
C GLU A 60 7.28 16.51 3.90
N CYS A 61 7.36 15.28 3.39
CA CYS A 61 8.59 14.48 3.46
C CYS A 61 9.81 15.16 2.84
N THR A 62 9.60 16.05 1.88
CA THR A 62 10.70 16.82 1.26
C THR A 62 11.27 17.91 2.16
N ARG A 63 10.53 18.33 3.18
CA ARG A 63 10.85 19.46 4.07
C ARG A 63 11.08 19.03 5.51
N ASN A 64 10.52 17.91 5.93
CA ASN A 64 10.54 17.45 7.31
C ASN A 64 11.18 16.07 7.42
N PRO A 65 12.45 15.98 7.88
CA PRO A 65 13.14 14.69 8.01
C PRO A 65 12.46 13.70 8.94
N GLU A 66 11.80 14.15 10.00
CA GLU A 66 11.10 13.28 10.95
C GLU A 66 9.90 12.59 10.28
N ILE A 67 9.13 13.34 9.51
CA ILE A 67 8.01 12.77 8.73
C ILE A 67 8.53 11.77 7.70
N LYS A 68 9.61 12.13 7.01
CA LYS A 68 10.27 11.23 6.04
C LYS A 68 10.70 9.91 6.69
N GLU A 69 11.31 9.97 7.87
CA GLU A 69 11.74 8.79 8.61
C GLU A 69 10.56 7.89 8.94
N LYS A 70 9.48 8.43 9.50
CA LYS A 70 8.27 7.68 9.85
C LYS A 70 7.59 7.02 8.64
N ILE A 71 7.51 7.71 7.54
CA ILE A 71 6.95 7.16 6.29
C ILE A 71 7.86 6.07 5.72
N THR A 72 9.18 6.25 5.80
CA THR A 72 10.15 5.24 5.38
C THR A 72 10.05 3.97 6.22
N GLU A 73 9.95 4.10 7.54
CA GLU A 73 9.74 2.97 8.47
C GLU A 73 8.44 2.22 8.15
N ASN A 74 7.36 2.95 7.91
CA ASN A 74 6.07 2.36 7.57
C ASN A 74 6.11 1.59 6.24
N GLY A 75 6.75 2.15 5.24
CA GLY A 75 6.97 1.49 3.95
C GLY A 75 7.83 0.22 4.06
N ALA A 76 8.89 0.26 4.87
CA ALA A 76 9.73 -0.90 5.14
C ALA A 76 8.96 -2.02 5.86
N ARG A 77 8.11 -1.66 6.82
CA ARG A 77 7.23 -2.60 7.53
C ARG A 77 6.25 -3.28 6.57
N LEU A 78 5.62 -2.53 5.68
CA LEU A 78 4.71 -3.08 4.67
C LEU A 78 5.44 -4.05 3.73
N ARG A 79 6.60 -3.65 3.23
CA ARG A 79 7.43 -4.50 2.36
C ARG A 79 7.82 -5.80 3.05
N LYS A 80 8.22 -5.73 4.31
CA LYS A 80 8.55 -6.94 5.11
C LYS A 80 7.35 -7.87 5.22
N MET A 81 6.17 -7.35 5.52
CA MET A 81 4.95 -8.13 5.63
C MET A 81 4.59 -8.83 4.31
N ILE A 82 4.71 -8.14 3.19
CA ILE A 82 4.48 -8.72 1.86
C ILE A 82 5.51 -9.79 1.54
N SER A 83 6.80 -9.55 1.87
CA SER A 83 7.88 -10.52 1.69
C SER A 83 7.63 -11.81 2.45
N GLU A 84 7.27 -11.70 3.72
CA GLU A 84 6.99 -12.85 4.59
C GLU A 84 5.78 -13.65 4.08
N ALA A 85 4.72 -12.95 3.68
CA ALA A 85 3.53 -13.59 3.13
C ALA A 85 3.77 -14.30 1.80
N GLY A 86 4.68 -13.78 0.99
CA GLY A 86 5.05 -14.34 -0.31
C GLY A 86 6.20 -15.35 -0.26
N GLY A 87 6.84 -15.53 0.90
CA GLY A 87 8.02 -16.38 1.02
C GLY A 87 9.25 -15.82 0.28
N ILE A 88 9.33 -14.50 0.12
CA ILE A 88 10.45 -13.81 -0.55
C ILE A 88 11.54 -13.52 0.47
N SER A 89 12.74 -14.02 0.22
CA SER A 89 13.89 -13.75 1.08
C SER A 89 14.25 -12.25 1.09
N PRO A 90 14.68 -11.71 2.24
CA PRO A 90 15.25 -10.36 2.30
C PRO A 90 16.47 -10.17 1.36
N ASP A 91 17.20 -11.24 1.07
CA ASP A 91 18.38 -11.24 0.20
C ASP A 91 18.04 -11.41 -1.27
N ASP A 92 16.80 -11.73 -1.61
CA ASP A 92 16.30 -11.80 -2.98
C ASP A 92 16.03 -10.38 -3.50
N GLN A 93 17.07 -9.75 -4.08
CA GLN A 93 16.99 -8.38 -4.56
C GLN A 93 15.92 -8.20 -5.64
N GLU A 94 15.78 -9.14 -6.57
CA GLU A 94 14.75 -9.06 -7.61
C GLU A 94 13.34 -9.14 -7.00
N GLY A 95 13.11 -10.08 -6.10
CA GLY A 95 11.85 -10.20 -5.37
C GLY A 95 11.51 -8.94 -4.58
N GLN A 96 12.48 -8.32 -3.91
CA GLN A 96 12.29 -7.05 -3.20
C GLN A 96 11.93 -5.90 -4.15
N TYR A 97 12.55 -5.83 -5.32
CA TYR A 97 12.20 -4.81 -6.32
C TYR A 97 10.81 -5.02 -6.92
N ARG A 98 10.39 -6.26 -7.12
CA ARG A 98 9.01 -6.57 -7.55
C ARG A 98 7.97 -6.09 -6.54
N ILE A 99 8.24 -6.27 -5.24
CA ILE A 99 7.37 -5.75 -4.17
C ILE A 99 7.31 -4.21 -4.24
N LEU A 100 8.44 -3.55 -4.41
CA LEU A 100 8.47 -2.08 -4.57
C LEU A 100 7.66 -1.61 -5.79
N CYS A 101 7.72 -2.33 -6.90
CA CYS A 101 6.92 -2.01 -8.09
C CYS A 101 5.42 -2.10 -7.81
N VAL A 102 4.96 -3.13 -7.11
CA VAL A 102 3.56 -3.27 -6.73
C VAL A 102 3.13 -2.16 -5.78
N MET A 103 3.93 -1.85 -4.76
CA MET A 103 3.66 -0.74 -3.84
C MET A 103 3.56 0.60 -4.59
N ALA A 104 4.48 0.87 -5.52
CA ALA A 104 4.47 2.07 -6.33
C ALA A 104 3.26 2.14 -7.27
N MET A 105 2.84 1.02 -7.83
CA MET A 105 1.64 0.93 -8.67
C MET A 105 0.38 1.33 -7.89
N TYR A 106 0.18 0.79 -6.70
CA TYR A 106 -0.97 1.14 -5.86
C TYR A 106 -0.93 2.59 -5.38
N LEU A 107 0.23 3.07 -4.96
CA LEU A 107 0.40 4.47 -4.56
C LEU A 107 0.13 5.42 -5.74
N GLY A 108 0.68 5.11 -6.90
CA GLY A 108 0.48 5.89 -8.12
C GLY A 108 -0.99 5.95 -8.54
N MET A 109 -1.69 4.82 -8.48
CA MET A 109 -3.13 4.77 -8.78
C MET A 109 -3.96 5.55 -7.77
N SER A 110 -3.63 5.47 -6.48
CA SER A 110 -4.27 6.27 -5.43
C SER A 110 -4.19 7.76 -5.72
N ILE A 111 -3.00 8.24 -6.05
CA ILE A 111 -2.76 9.67 -6.36
C ILE A 111 -3.41 10.03 -7.69
N SER A 112 -3.26 9.22 -8.70
CA SER A 112 -3.84 9.44 -10.04
C SER A 112 -5.37 9.56 -9.99
N ASN A 113 -6.02 8.79 -9.14
CA ASN A 113 -7.48 8.82 -8.97
C ASN A 113 -8.00 10.18 -8.44
N ILE A 114 -7.15 10.99 -7.80
CA ILE A 114 -7.51 12.36 -7.39
C ILE A 114 -7.72 13.25 -8.61
N PHE A 115 -6.88 13.11 -9.63
CA PHE A 115 -6.87 13.96 -10.82
C PHE A 115 -7.72 13.41 -11.96
N THR A 116 -7.78 12.09 -12.06
CA THR A 116 -8.54 11.36 -13.08
C THR A 116 -9.32 10.24 -12.40
N PRO A 117 -10.49 10.56 -11.82
CA PRO A 117 -11.30 9.57 -11.11
C PRO A 117 -11.66 8.37 -11.99
N VAL A 118 -11.53 7.19 -11.41
CA VAL A 118 -11.87 5.93 -12.08
C VAL A 118 -13.38 5.77 -12.09
N GLU A 119 -13.98 5.70 -13.28
CA GLU A 119 -15.43 5.50 -13.44
C GLU A 119 -15.85 4.06 -13.18
N ASN A 120 -15.13 3.10 -13.75
CA ASN A 120 -15.39 1.68 -13.55
C ASN A 120 -14.39 1.04 -12.57
N ARG A 121 -14.72 1.10 -11.29
CA ARG A 121 -13.86 0.59 -10.20
C ARG A 121 -13.68 -0.92 -10.27
N GLU A 122 -14.71 -1.65 -10.65
CA GLU A 122 -14.64 -3.13 -10.77
C GLU A 122 -13.64 -3.53 -11.85
N LEU A 123 -13.72 -2.92 -13.04
CA LEU A 123 -12.76 -3.18 -14.11
C LEU A 123 -11.35 -2.79 -13.71
N MET A 124 -11.17 -1.62 -13.07
CA MET A 124 -9.85 -1.19 -12.60
C MET A 124 -9.29 -2.17 -11.56
N THR A 125 -10.10 -2.68 -10.65
CA THR A 125 -9.68 -3.71 -9.69
C THR A 125 -9.18 -4.98 -10.39
N LYS A 126 -9.87 -5.42 -11.42
CA LYS A 126 -9.42 -6.58 -12.24
C LYS A 126 -8.10 -6.32 -12.94
N VAL A 127 -7.94 -5.14 -13.54
CA VAL A 127 -6.69 -4.75 -14.23
C VAL A 127 -5.52 -4.69 -13.25
N LEU A 128 -5.70 -4.08 -12.08
CA LEU A 128 -4.67 -4.01 -11.04
C LEU A 128 -4.30 -5.40 -10.52
N ALA A 129 -5.27 -6.28 -10.31
CA ALA A 129 -5.02 -7.65 -9.89
C ALA A 129 -4.21 -8.45 -10.93
N GLN A 130 -4.49 -8.27 -12.22
CA GLN A 130 -3.72 -8.88 -13.30
C GLN A 130 -2.29 -8.34 -13.34
N ALA A 131 -2.10 -7.04 -13.21
CA ALA A 131 -0.78 -6.42 -13.18
C ALA A 131 0.04 -6.89 -11.97
N GLU A 132 -0.57 -6.95 -10.79
CA GLU A 132 0.05 -7.49 -9.59
C GLU A 132 0.50 -8.94 -9.77
N THR A 133 -0.35 -9.79 -10.33
CA THR A 133 -0.03 -11.20 -10.60
C THR A 133 1.14 -11.34 -11.57
N CYS A 134 1.27 -10.46 -12.57
CA CYS A 134 2.42 -10.44 -13.48
C CYS A 134 3.72 -10.04 -12.77
N ILE A 135 3.66 -9.09 -11.83
CA ILE A 135 4.83 -8.59 -11.11
C ILE A 135 5.21 -9.54 -9.96
N LEU A 136 4.21 -10.02 -9.21
CA LEU A 136 4.34 -10.95 -8.08
C LEU A 136 3.55 -12.23 -8.36
N PRO A 137 4.12 -13.22 -9.05
CA PRO A 137 3.39 -14.43 -9.48
C PRO A 137 2.79 -15.24 -8.34
N PHE A 138 3.36 -15.21 -7.14
CA PHE A 138 2.83 -15.92 -5.98
C PHE A 138 1.43 -15.44 -5.54
N CYS A 139 1.04 -14.21 -5.87
CA CYS A 139 -0.29 -13.68 -5.59
C CYS A 139 -1.40 -14.37 -6.40
N GLY A 140 -1.03 -15.05 -7.50
CA GLY A 140 -1.96 -15.74 -8.41
C GLY A 140 -2.04 -17.26 -8.21
N ASP A 141 -1.05 -17.89 -7.62
CA ASP A 141 -0.73 -19.31 -7.85
C ASP A 141 -1.07 -20.27 -6.69
N LYS A 142 -2.03 -19.93 -5.83
CA LYS A 142 -2.55 -20.94 -4.85
C LYS A 142 -3.53 -21.96 -5.44
N GLY A 143 -3.61 -22.10 -6.76
CA GLY A 143 -4.56 -22.96 -7.43
C GLY A 143 -4.04 -23.86 -8.53
N SER A 144 -2.76 -23.79 -8.91
CA SER A 144 -2.20 -24.63 -9.96
C SER A 144 -0.95 -25.37 -9.49
N LYS A 145 -1.13 -26.35 -8.62
CA LYS A 145 -0.25 -27.53 -8.70
C LYS A 145 -0.74 -28.33 -9.89
N ALA A 146 -0.25 -27.99 -11.07
CA ALA A 146 -0.30 -28.92 -12.17
C ALA A 146 0.52 -30.13 -11.74
N THR A 147 -0.16 -31.23 -11.48
CA THR A 147 0.42 -32.57 -11.47
C THR A 147 1.01 -32.77 -12.86
N VAL A 148 2.30 -32.60 -12.98
CA VAL A 148 3.05 -33.18 -14.10
C VAL A 148 3.33 -34.60 -13.71
N SER A 149 2.55 -35.48 -14.24
CA SER A 149 2.89 -36.91 -14.33
C SER A 149 3.80 -37.16 -15.50
#